data_58ec5e2791af94e484afa0dcedec58d9
#
_entry.id   58ec5e2791af94e484afa0dcedec58d9
#
_cell.length_a   1.000
_cell.length_b   1.000
_cell.length_c   1.000
_cell.angle_alpha   90.00
_cell.angle_beta   90.00
_cell.angle_gamma   90.00
#
_symmetry.space_group_name_H-M   'P 1'
#
loop_
_entity.id
_entity.type
_entity.pdbx_description
1 polymer ?
#
loop_
_entity_poly.entity_id
_entity_poly.type
_entity_poly.pdbx_seq_one_letter_code
_entity_poly.pdbx_strand_id
1 'polypeptide(L)'
;MNNLVKQPHEKELFGHPVGLYVLFFVEMWERFSYYGMRAILTLYLAAPIILGDPQSGFGWSNGETLSFYGTYTMFVYLTSIPGGWIADKFIGQKKAVMLGGILLCIGHSILAINAQWAFFTGLIFIVIGVGFLKPNISTMVGGLYNQGDDRRDRGFYVFYIGINLGAFLGALIVGAVAAKYGWHYGFGLAGIGMAIGQIVYMYGLKYLGTVGEFIGKADSPNKDLLKKPLNKVEKDRMLVMFLSFLIIIVFWGAFEQAGGLMSLYTDQKTDRILSFSLPFIGNEIPAAVFQSINAFFIIVLGTAVGSFWHKWKNKGKESSSLFKMAIGVIIMAFGFLFMSKAASEILMNGDVVAEKSAMIWLVLAYLFHTIGELCASPVALSFITKLAPIKYASFMMGAYFAATGIGNKVAGAIGGLSENAGDFEIFTGIAITCTVFGLLIIAILKPLKRLTHGAEDIQAIDNN
;
A
#
# COMPACT_ATOMS: atom_id res chain seq x y z
N MET A 1 -39.43 -18.24 -6.43
CA MET A 1 -39.30 -18.57 -4.98
C MET A 1 -37.82 -18.87 -4.75
N ASN A 2 -37.08 -17.86 -4.30
CA ASN A 2 -35.66 -18.02 -4.02
C ASN A 2 -35.50 -18.68 -2.66
N ASN A 3 -35.09 -19.94 -2.64
CA ASN A 3 -34.56 -20.56 -1.45
C ASN A 3 -33.25 -19.89 -1.09
N LEU A 4 -33.34 -18.83 -0.29
CA LEU A 4 -32.20 -18.26 0.44
C LEU A 4 -31.75 -19.35 1.42
N VAL A 5 -30.70 -20.06 1.08
CA VAL A 5 -30.00 -20.92 2.04
C VAL A 5 -29.48 -19.94 3.10
N LYS A 6 -30.23 -19.81 4.21
CA LYS A 6 -29.75 -19.14 5.42
C LYS A 6 -28.47 -19.85 5.82
N GLN A 7 -27.35 -19.17 5.71
CA GLN A 7 -26.09 -19.62 6.32
C GLN A 7 -26.37 -19.84 7.83
N PRO A 8 -25.84 -20.91 8.45
CA PRO A 8 -26.04 -21.15 9.87
C PRO A 8 -25.54 -19.92 10.63
N HIS A 9 -26.32 -19.50 11.65
CA HIS A 9 -26.17 -18.30 12.47
C HIS A 9 -24.69 -17.92 12.67
N GLU A 10 -24.16 -17.05 11.80
CA GLU A 10 -22.86 -16.45 11.99
C GLU A 10 -22.96 -15.56 13.21
N LYS A 11 -22.14 -15.83 14.22
CA LYS A 11 -22.04 -14.94 15.38
C LYS A 11 -21.70 -13.54 14.88
N GLU A 12 -22.48 -12.56 15.31
CA GLU A 12 -22.26 -11.15 15.01
C GLU A 12 -21.63 -10.46 16.22
N LEU A 13 -20.76 -9.49 15.94
CA LEU A 13 -20.15 -8.59 16.92
C LEU A 13 -20.24 -7.17 16.36
N PHE A 14 -20.74 -6.22 17.15
CA PHE A 14 -20.97 -4.82 16.73
C PHE A 14 -21.71 -4.67 15.38
N GLY A 15 -22.68 -5.57 15.12
CA GLY A 15 -23.49 -5.54 13.90
C GLY A 15 -22.80 -6.09 12.64
N HIS A 16 -21.65 -6.73 12.77
CA HIS A 16 -20.92 -7.38 11.68
C HIS A 16 -20.61 -8.85 11.98
N PRO A 17 -20.44 -9.71 10.96
CA PRO A 17 -19.99 -11.09 11.15
C PRO A 17 -18.65 -11.14 11.91
N VAL A 18 -18.52 -12.06 12.88
CA VAL A 18 -17.26 -12.23 13.62
C VAL A 18 -16.07 -12.52 12.70
N GLY A 19 -16.31 -13.18 11.55
CA GLY A 19 -15.30 -13.39 10.52
C GLY A 19 -14.61 -12.10 10.04
N LEU A 20 -15.32 -10.96 10.03
CA LEU A 20 -14.71 -9.65 9.72
C LEU A 20 -13.58 -9.30 10.69
N TYR A 21 -13.79 -9.49 11.98
CA TYR A 21 -12.79 -9.17 12.99
C TYR A 21 -11.60 -10.13 12.96
N VAL A 22 -11.85 -11.38 12.59
CA VAL A 22 -10.76 -12.34 12.31
C VAL A 22 -9.89 -11.81 11.17
N LEU A 23 -10.49 -11.48 10.02
CA LEU A 23 -9.74 -10.95 8.87
C LEU A 23 -9.09 -9.58 9.17
N PHE A 24 -9.76 -8.73 9.94
CA PHE A 24 -9.20 -7.46 10.44
C PHE A 24 -7.89 -7.67 11.21
N PHE A 25 -7.89 -8.56 12.21
CA PHE A 25 -6.70 -8.80 13.02
C PHE A 25 -5.59 -9.50 12.24
N VAL A 26 -5.93 -10.41 11.33
CA VAL A 26 -4.96 -11.07 10.43
C VAL A 26 -4.28 -10.04 9.54
N GLU A 27 -5.05 -9.17 8.89
CA GLU A 27 -4.51 -8.11 8.05
C GLU A 27 -3.71 -7.10 8.87
N MET A 28 -4.21 -6.70 10.03
CA MET A 28 -3.51 -5.76 10.92
C MET A 28 -2.12 -6.29 11.29
N TRP A 29 -1.99 -7.56 11.69
CA TRP A 29 -0.71 -8.16 12.05
C TRP A 29 0.19 -8.40 10.84
N GLU A 30 -0.38 -8.75 9.69
CA GLU A 30 0.37 -8.84 8.44
C GLU A 30 0.92 -7.47 8.03
N ARG A 31 0.10 -6.41 8.10
CA ARG A 31 0.54 -5.04 7.84
C ARG A 31 1.59 -4.57 8.85
N PHE A 32 1.42 -4.88 10.13
CA PHE A 32 2.45 -4.65 11.16
C PHE A 32 3.79 -5.26 10.74
N SER A 33 3.75 -6.52 10.36
CA SER A 33 4.92 -7.28 9.95
C SER A 33 5.59 -6.69 8.70
N TYR A 34 4.81 -6.49 7.64
CA TYR A 34 5.30 -6.00 6.36
C TYR A 34 5.81 -4.55 6.43
N TYR A 35 5.01 -3.63 6.96
CA TYR A 35 5.43 -2.23 7.05
C TYR A 35 6.51 -1.99 8.11
N GLY A 36 6.52 -2.76 9.18
CA GLY A 36 7.61 -2.74 10.16
C GLY A 36 8.94 -3.16 9.54
N MET A 37 8.99 -4.29 8.85
CA MET A 37 10.16 -4.75 8.11
C MET A 37 10.57 -3.74 7.04
N ARG A 38 9.61 -3.25 6.25
CA ARG A 38 9.86 -2.29 5.16
C ARG A 38 10.46 -0.98 5.68
N ALA A 39 10.03 -0.50 6.86
CA ALA A 39 10.49 0.75 7.43
C ALA A 39 11.99 0.75 7.76
N ILE A 40 12.55 -0.43 8.06
CA ILE A 40 13.97 -0.58 8.37
C ILE A 40 14.79 -1.13 7.19
N LEU A 41 14.14 -1.56 6.10
CA LEU A 41 14.80 -2.28 5.00
C LEU A 41 15.89 -1.44 4.30
N THR A 42 15.55 -0.25 3.86
CA THR A 42 16.50 0.65 3.18
C THR A 42 17.61 1.13 4.12
N LEU A 43 17.28 1.38 5.37
CA LEU A 43 18.24 1.78 6.41
C LEU A 43 19.26 0.67 6.67
N TYR A 44 18.79 -0.58 6.78
CA TYR A 44 19.66 -1.75 6.96
C TYR A 44 20.61 -1.96 5.77
N LEU A 45 20.11 -1.83 4.53
CA LEU A 45 20.94 -1.99 3.34
C LEU A 45 22.03 -0.93 3.23
N ALA A 46 21.73 0.32 3.58
CA ALA A 46 22.68 1.43 3.51
C ALA A 46 23.59 1.53 4.75
N ALA A 47 23.18 0.95 5.89
CA ALA A 47 24.00 1.01 7.11
C ALA A 47 25.39 0.42 6.90
N PRO A 48 26.45 1.03 7.47
CA PRO A 48 27.83 0.59 7.27
C PRO A 48 28.07 -0.82 7.83
N ILE A 49 29.05 -1.51 7.24
CA ILE A 49 29.48 -2.82 7.74
C ILE A 49 30.42 -2.60 8.94
N ILE A 50 29.95 -2.96 10.14
CA ILE A 50 30.73 -2.85 11.38
C ILE A 50 30.72 -4.20 12.07
N LEU A 51 31.86 -4.87 12.13
CA LEU A 51 31.98 -6.23 12.67
C LEU A 51 31.58 -6.26 14.14
N GLY A 52 30.61 -7.11 14.49
CA GLY A 52 30.11 -7.28 15.85
C GLY A 52 29.10 -6.24 16.33
N ASP A 53 28.77 -5.24 15.51
CA ASP A 53 27.76 -4.25 15.85
C ASP A 53 26.35 -4.74 15.42
N PRO A 54 25.35 -4.76 16.32
CA PRO A 54 23.96 -5.06 15.97
C PRO A 54 23.34 -4.08 14.94
N GLN A 55 23.92 -2.89 14.75
CA GLN A 55 23.55 -1.90 13.74
C GLN A 55 24.30 -2.05 12.43
N SER A 56 25.16 -3.07 12.29
CA SER A 56 25.84 -3.37 11.05
C SER A 56 24.85 -3.74 9.95
N GLY A 57 25.02 -3.13 8.78
CA GLY A 57 24.19 -3.38 7.59
C GLY A 57 25.01 -3.98 6.43
N PHE A 58 24.54 -3.70 5.21
CA PHE A 58 25.21 -4.19 3.98
C PHE A 58 26.25 -3.22 3.44
N GLY A 59 26.26 -1.95 3.88
CA GLY A 59 27.15 -0.89 3.38
C GLY A 59 26.92 -0.56 1.90
N TRP A 60 25.71 -0.78 1.40
CA TRP A 60 25.39 -0.43 0.02
C TRP A 60 25.28 1.07 -0.16
N SER A 61 25.59 1.55 -1.36
CA SER A 61 25.34 2.92 -1.74
C SER A 61 23.81 3.20 -1.73
N ASN A 62 23.44 4.47 -1.66
CA ASN A 62 22.04 4.88 -1.74
C ASN A 62 21.40 4.40 -3.06
N GLY A 63 22.13 4.49 -4.19
CA GLY A 63 21.65 4.06 -5.49
C GLY A 63 21.39 2.55 -5.58
N GLU A 64 22.32 1.72 -5.08
CA GLU A 64 22.14 0.26 -5.00
C GLU A 64 20.96 -0.10 -4.11
N THR A 65 20.87 0.52 -2.93
CA THR A 65 19.79 0.32 -1.95
C THR A 65 18.42 0.64 -2.57
N LEU A 66 18.29 1.79 -3.23
CA LEU A 66 17.02 2.24 -3.80
C LEU A 66 16.63 1.43 -5.04
N SER A 67 17.59 1.03 -5.87
CA SER A 67 17.34 0.14 -7.00
C SER A 67 16.84 -1.23 -6.55
N PHE A 68 17.43 -1.79 -5.50
CA PHE A 68 17.00 -3.05 -4.89
C PHE A 68 15.61 -2.92 -4.25
N TYR A 69 15.38 -1.88 -3.45
CA TYR A 69 14.11 -1.60 -2.80
C TYR A 69 12.96 -1.51 -3.81
N GLY A 70 13.14 -0.74 -4.90
CA GLY A 70 12.15 -0.64 -5.97
C GLY A 70 11.89 -1.97 -6.67
N THR A 71 12.91 -2.80 -6.85
CA THR A 71 12.76 -4.15 -7.44
C THR A 71 12.01 -5.08 -6.50
N TYR A 72 12.38 -5.11 -5.22
CA TYR A 72 11.72 -5.91 -4.19
C TYR A 72 10.23 -5.57 -4.07
N THR A 73 9.92 -4.29 -3.90
CA THR A 73 8.53 -3.84 -3.76
C THR A 73 7.72 -4.05 -5.05
N MET A 74 8.33 -3.97 -6.24
CA MET A 74 7.69 -4.36 -7.50
C MET A 74 7.25 -5.83 -7.46
N PHE A 75 8.14 -6.74 -7.07
CA PHE A 75 7.81 -8.16 -7.03
C PHE A 75 6.74 -8.50 -6.00
N VAL A 76 6.68 -7.81 -4.85
CA VAL A 76 5.61 -7.94 -3.85
C VAL A 76 4.22 -7.73 -4.47
N TYR A 77 4.09 -6.78 -5.41
CA TYR A 77 2.81 -6.55 -6.11
C TYR A 77 2.60 -7.51 -7.27
N LEU A 78 3.63 -7.81 -8.05
CA LEU A 78 3.50 -8.71 -9.21
C LEU A 78 3.12 -10.13 -8.80
N THR A 79 3.62 -10.63 -7.68
CA THR A 79 3.28 -11.98 -7.18
C THR A 79 1.84 -12.12 -6.72
N SER A 80 1.14 -11.01 -6.46
CA SER A 80 -0.30 -11.04 -6.19
C SER A 80 -1.13 -11.54 -7.38
N ILE A 81 -0.63 -11.39 -8.62
CA ILE A 81 -1.31 -11.89 -9.83
C ILE A 81 -1.35 -13.42 -9.86
N PRO A 82 -0.20 -14.14 -9.85
CA PRO A 82 -0.21 -15.59 -9.82
C PRO A 82 -0.81 -16.15 -8.52
N GLY A 83 -0.62 -15.47 -7.37
CA GLY A 83 -1.17 -15.91 -6.09
C GLY A 83 -2.70 -15.92 -6.07
N GLY A 84 -3.34 -14.86 -6.57
CA GLY A 84 -4.79 -14.80 -6.74
C GLY A 84 -5.29 -15.84 -7.76
N TRP A 85 -4.60 -15.98 -8.90
CA TRP A 85 -4.96 -16.95 -9.92
C TRP A 85 -4.88 -18.41 -9.43
N ILE A 86 -3.85 -18.76 -8.65
CA ILE A 86 -3.71 -20.09 -8.04
C ILE A 86 -4.84 -20.33 -7.03
N ALA A 87 -5.18 -19.33 -6.23
CA ALA A 87 -6.28 -19.41 -5.29
C ALA A 87 -7.60 -19.68 -6.01
N ASP A 88 -7.92 -18.93 -7.04
CA ASP A 88 -9.19 -19.04 -7.77
C ASP A 88 -9.30 -20.36 -8.55
N LYS A 89 -8.18 -20.91 -9.04
CA LYS A 89 -8.23 -22.13 -9.88
C LYS A 89 -8.01 -23.44 -9.17
N PHE A 90 -7.29 -23.45 -8.05
CA PHE A 90 -6.78 -24.71 -7.51
C PHE A 90 -7.06 -24.93 -6.01
N ILE A 91 -6.86 -23.91 -5.17
CA ILE A 91 -6.82 -24.15 -3.71
C ILE A 91 -7.89 -23.43 -2.91
N GLY A 92 -8.52 -22.39 -3.48
CA GLY A 92 -9.44 -21.50 -2.77
C GLY A 92 -8.73 -20.45 -1.92
N GLN A 93 -9.44 -19.38 -1.62
CA GLN A 93 -8.88 -18.19 -0.92
C GLN A 93 -8.45 -18.51 0.51
N LYS A 94 -9.24 -19.34 1.24
CA LYS A 94 -8.92 -19.78 2.60
C LYS A 94 -7.54 -20.45 2.70
N LYS A 95 -7.26 -21.40 1.81
CA LYS A 95 -5.97 -22.11 1.80
C LYS A 95 -4.85 -21.20 1.30
N ALA A 96 -5.15 -20.29 0.35
CA ALA A 96 -4.17 -19.32 -0.14
C ALA A 96 -3.72 -18.36 0.98
N VAL A 97 -4.66 -17.82 1.77
CA VAL A 97 -4.34 -16.96 2.93
C VAL A 97 -3.55 -17.74 3.98
N MET A 98 -3.92 -19.01 4.27
CA MET A 98 -3.17 -19.87 5.18
C MET A 98 -1.72 -20.08 4.70
N LEU A 99 -1.53 -20.46 3.44
CA LEU A 99 -0.21 -20.68 2.85
C LEU A 99 0.62 -19.39 2.85
N GLY A 100 0.01 -18.28 2.42
CA GLY A 100 0.65 -16.97 2.43
C GLY A 100 1.14 -16.56 3.81
N GLY A 101 0.30 -16.72 4.83
CA GLY A 101 0.66 -16.43 6.21
C GLY A 101 1.79 -17.30 6.75
N ILE A 102 1.81 -18.60 6.43
CA ILE A 102 2.92 -19.51 6.80
C ILE A 102 4.23 -19.06 6.13
N LEU A 103 4.19 -18.76 4.83
CA LEU A 103 5.37 -18.28 4.09
C LEU A 103 5.90 -16.97 4.65
N LEU A 104 5.02 -16.05 5.04
CA LEU A 104 5.38 -14.79 5.71
C LEU A 104 6.05 -15.04 7.08
N CYS A 105 5.49 -15.95 7.90
CA CYS A 105 6.11 -16.34 9.17
C CYS A 105 7.53 -16.89 8.96
N ILE A 106 7.71 -17.80 7.99
CA ILE A 106 9.01 -18.36 7.64
C ILE A 106 9.96 -17.23 7.18
N GLY A 107 9.51 -16.39 6.25
CA GLY A 107 10.32 -15.30 5.70
C GLY A 107 10.84 -14.34 6.76
N HIS A 108 9.96 -13.84 7.61
CA HIS A 108 10.36 -12.93 8.69
C HIS A 108 11.23 -13.63 9.77
N SER A 109 10.98 -14.90 10.06
CA SER A 109 11.83 -15.65 10.99
C SER A 109 13.24 -15.84 10.44
N ILE A 110 13.37 -16.09 9.13
CA ILE A 110 14.67 -16.19 8.47
C ILE A 110 15.40 -14.83 8.47
N LEU A 111 14.68 -13.70 8.27
CA LEU A 111 15.28 -12.35 8.35
C LEU A 111 15.85 -12.01 9.73
N ALA A 112 15.38 -12.66 10.80
CA ALA A 112 15.96 -12.51 12.14
C ALA A 112 17.36 -13.10 12.27
N ILE A 113 17.78 -13.94 11.34
CA ILE A 113 19.13 -14.55 11.31
C ILE A 113 20.11 -13.56 10.68
N ASN A 114 21.16 -13.19 11.42
CA ASN A 114 22.21 -12.30 10.93
C ASN A 114 23.12 -13.02 9.93
N ALA A 115 22.64 -13.20 8.69
CA ALA A 115 23.42 -13.80 7.61
C ALA A 115 22.89 -13.30 6.24
N GLN A 116 23.79 -13.05 5.32
CA GLN A 116 23.44 -12.54 3.98
C GLN A 116 22.46 -13.47 3.23
N TRP A 117 22.70 -14.78 3.26
CA TRP A 117 21.81 -15.76 2.62
C TRP A 117 20.41 -15.75 3.24
N ALA A 118 20.33 -15.56 4.56
CA ALA A 118 19.07 -15.51 5.28
C ALA A 118 18.25 -14.27 4.87
N PHE A 119 18.90 -13.13 4.70
CA PHE A 119 18.25 -11.90 4.26
C PHE A 119 17.55 -12.10 2.91
N PHE A 120 18.26 -12.52 1.87
CA PHE A 120 17.64 -12.70 0.55
C PHE A 120 16.59 -13.81 0.52
N THR A 121 16.86 -14.93 1.19
CA THR A 121 15.90 -16.04 1.30
C THR A 121 14.64 -15.59 2.01
N GLY A 122 14.75 -14.86 3.11
CA GLY A 122 13.63 -14.32 3.85
C GLY A 122 12.76 -13.41 2.99
N LEU A 123 13.37 -12.48 2.23
CA LEU A 123 12.65 -11.60 1.31
C LEU A 123 11.91 -12.36 0.20
N ILE A 124 12.47 -13.44 -0.35
CA ILE A 124 11.80 -14.30 -1.34
C ILE A 124 10.54 -14.92 -0.74
N PHE A 125 10.63 -15.49 0.47
CA PHE A 125 9.46 -16.04 1.16
C PHE A 125 8.39 -15.00 1.41
N ILE A 126 8.78 -13.77 1.79
CA ILE A 126 7.85 -12.66 2.01
C ILE A 126 7.15 -12.27 0.70
N VAL A 127 7.88 -12.12 -0.41
CA VAL A 127 7.32 -11.79 -1.73
C VAL A 127 6.26 -12.83 -2.14
N ILE A 128 6.57 -14.12 -2.00
CA ILE A 128 5.63 -15.19 -2.35
C ILE A 128 4.44 -15.19 -1.38
N GLY A 129 4.71 -15.03 -0.07
CA GLY A 129 3.70 -15.03 0.98
C GLY A 129 2.68 -13.90 0.82
N VAL A 130 3.13 -12.66 0.57
CA VAL A 130 2.24 -11.52 0.27
C VAL A 130 1.42 -11.79 -0.99
N GLY A 131 2.03 -12.39 -2.02
CA GLY A 131 1.35 -12.76 -3.25
C GLY A 131 0.14 -13.67 -3.02
N PHE A 132 0.24 -14.64 -2.11
CA PHE A 132 -0.87 -15.51 -1.75
C PHE A 132 -1.86 -14.86 -0.78
N LEU A 133 -1.41 -14.07 0.18
CA LEU A 133 -2.28 -13.53 1.24
C LEU A 133 -3.08 -12.33 0.75
N LYS A 134 -2.41 -11.30 0.25
CA LYS A 134 -2.98 -9.97 0.00
C LYS A 134 -4.21 -9.94 -0.92
N PRO A 135 -4.22 -10.57 -2.12
CA PRO A 135 -5.39 -10.52 -2.99
C PRO A 135 -6.57 -11.31 -2.43
N ASN A 136 -6.29 -12.37 -1.69
CA ASN A 136 -7.30 -13.32 -1.25
C ASN A 136 -8.02 -12.88 0.03
N ILE A 137 -7.31 -12.29 1.00
CA ILE A 137 -7.93 -11.85 2.25
C ILE A 137 -8.95 -10.73 2.01
N SER A 138 -8.65 -9.78 1.13
CA SER A 138 -9.57 -8.69 0.77
C SER A 138 -10.83 -9.22 0.07
N THR A 139 -10.69 -10.23 -0.77
CA THR A 139 -11.82 -10.90 -1.43
C THR A 139 -12.70 -11.63 -0.41
N MET A 140 -12.10 -12.27 0.60
CA MET A 140 -12.83 -12.95 1.67
C MET A 140 -13.66 -11.97 2.51
N VAL A 141 -13.17 -10.73 2.76
CA VAL A 141 -13.98 -9.69 3.43
C VAL A 141 -15.28 -9.44 2.67
N GLY A 142 -15.19 -9.29 1.34
CA GLY A 142 -16.36 -9.13 0.49
C GLY A 142 -17.32 -10.32 0.54
N GLY A 143 -16.78 -11.53 0.67
CA GLY A 143 -17.54 -12.78 0.75
C GLY A 143 -18.30 -13.00 2.06
N LEU A 144 -18.01 -12.23 3.12
CA LEU A 144 -18.75 -12.28 4.38
C LEU A 144 -20.14 -11.63 4.31
N TYR A 145 -20.44 -10.89 3.26
CA TYR A 145 -21.69 -10.15 3.08
C TYR A 145 -22.43 -10.64 1.86
N ASN A 146 -23.76 -10.73 1.98
CA ASN A 146 -24.61 -11.02 0.85
C ASN A 146 -24.59 -9.87 -0.17
N GLN A 147 -24.92 -10.19 -1.42
CA GLN A 147 -25.04 -9.19 -2.46
C GLN A 147 -26.18 -8.21 -2.11
N GLY A 148 -25.89 -6.89 -2.04
CA GLY A 148 -26.84 -5.86 -1.63
C GLY A 148 -26.93 -5.62 -0.11
N ASP A 149 -26.07 -6.21 0.70
CA ASP A 149 -25.99 -5.89 2.14
C ASP A 149 -25.31 -4.54 2.36
N ASP A 150 -26.05 -3.55 2.86
CA ASP A 150 -25.58 -2.18 3.13
C ASP A 150 -24.43 -2.12 4.14
N ARG A 151 -24.22 -3.18 4.94
CA ARG A 151 -23.14 -3.29 5.93
C ARG A 151 -21.78 -3.58 5.29
N ARG A 152 -21.77 -4.07 4.04
CA ARG A 152 -20.55 -4.48 3.33
C ARG A 152 -19.53 -3.35 3.25
N ASP A 153 -19.96 -2.15 2.87
CA ASP A 153 -19.06 -0.99 2.75
C ASP A 153 -18.46 -0.58 4.09
N ARG A 154 -19.27 -0.64 5.17
CA ARG A 154 -18.79 -0.40 6.54
C ARG A 154 -17.80 -1.49 6.98
N GLY A 155 -18.02 -2.75 6.60
CA GLY A 155 -17.09 -3.85 6.85
C GLY A 155 -15.73 -3.64 6.17
N PHE A 156 -15.71 -3.18 4.92
CA PHE A 156 -14.47 -2.78 4.25
C PHE A 156 -13.78 -1.59 4.93
N TYR A 157 -14.55 -0.63 5.45
CA TYR A 157 -13.97 0.48 6.21
C TYR A 157 -13.31 0.00 7.51
N VAL A 158 -13.94 -0.90 8.26
CA VAL A 158 -13.33 -1.53 9.45
C VAL A 158 -12.04 -2.27 9.07
N PHE A 159 -12.06 -3.06 8.00
CA PHE A 159 -10.88 -3.75 7.50
C PHE A 159 -9.74 -2.78 7.11
N TYR A 160 -10.07 -1.66 6.47
CA TYR A 160 -9.12 -0.62 6.10
C TYR A 160 -8.48 0.06 7.32
N ILE A 161 -9.24 0.26 8.42
CA ILE A 161 -8.67 0.72 9.69
C ILE A 161 -7.60 -0.27 10.18
N GLY A 162 -7.85 -1.57 10.08
CA GLY A 162 -6.87 -2.61 10.45
C GLY A 162 -5.56 -2.51 9.67
N ILE A 163 -5.65 -2.29 8.35
CA ILE A 163 -4.48 -2.07 7.49
C ILE A 163 -3.61 -0.92 8.04
N ASN A 164 -4.22 0.23 8.29
CA ASN A 164 -3.49 1.43 8.69
C ASN A 164 -3.01 1.38 10.14
N LEU A 165 -3.77 0.74 11.02
CA LEU A 165 -3.34 0.52 12.40
C LEU A 165 -2.11 -0.40 12.43
N GLY A 166 -2.11 -1.47 11.65
CA GLY A 166 -0.96 -2.36 11.50
C GLY A 166 0.26 -1.63 10.94
N ALA A 167 0.10 -0.83 9.89
CA ALA A 167 1.17 -0.05 9.28
C ALA A 167 1.76 0.99 10.27
N PHE A 168 0.89 1.69 11.01
CA PHE A 168 1.29 2.65 12.04
C PHE A 168 2.12 2.00 13.13
N LEU A 169 1.57 0.95 13.76
CA LEU A 169 2.23 0.25 14.86
C LEU A 169 3.51 -0.47 14.39
N GLY A 170 3.51 -1.02 13.18
CA GLY A 170 4.66 -1.72 12.60
C GLY A 170 5.84 -0.79 12.43
N ALA A 171 5.71 0.32 11.71
CA ALA A 171 6.79 1.27 11.52
C ALA A 171 7.27 1.89 12.86
N LEU A 172 6.33 2.21 13.76
CA LEU A 172 6.64 2.79 15.07
C LEU A 172 7.43 1.81 15.94
N ILE A 173 6.90 0.61 16.17
CA ILE A 173 7.44 -0.32 17.16
C ILE A 173 8.67 -1.05 16.62
N VAL A 174 8.58 -1.59 15.38
CA VAL A 174 9.71 -2.29 14.76
C VAL A 174 10.87 -1.33 14.51
N GLY A 175 10.57 -0.09 14.04
CA GLY A 175 11.59 0.94 13.87
C GLY A 175 12.31 1.32 15.15
N ALA A 176 11.57 1.52 16.25
CA ALA A 176 12.14 1.84 17.55
C ALA A 176 12.99 0.67 18.13
N VAL A 177 12.51 -0.59 17.97
CA VAL A 177 13.26 -1.77 18.43
C VAL A 177 14.53 -1.97 17.60
N ALA A 178 14.45 -1.82 16.28
CA ALA A 178 15.61 -1.94 15.41
C ALA A 178 16.67 -0.90 15.75
N ALA A 179 16.28 0.36 15.95
CA ALA A 179 17.21 1.43 16.33
C ALA A 179 17.90 1.21 17.68
N LYS A 180 17.19 0.60 18.64
CA LYS A 180 17.71 0.40 19.99
C LYS A 180 18.53 -0.87 20.17
N TYR A 181 18.11 -1.97 19.54
CA TYR A 181 18.66 -3.30 19.78
C TYR A 181 19.35 -3.90 18.56
N GLY A 182 19.15 -3.34 17.38
CA GLY A 182 19.72 -3.81 16.11
C GLY A 182 18.67 -4.31 15.11
N TRP A 183 19.05 -4.33 13.84
CA TRP A 183 18.18 -4.63 12.69
C TRP A 183 17.47 -5.97 12.81
N HIS A 184 18.19 -7.02 13.20
CA HIS A 184 17.67 -8.40 13.26
C HIS A 184 16.62 -8.58 14.37
N TYR A 185 16.70 -7.80 15.46
CA TYR A 185 15.63 -7.75 16.47
C TYR A 185 14.37 -7.10 15.89
N GLY A 186 14.51 -6.06 15.06
CA GLY A 186 13.39 -5.45 14.34
C GLY A 186 12.73 -6.46 13.39
N PHE A 187 13.52 -7.13 12.56
CA PHE A 187 13.01 -8.18 11.66
C PHE A 187 12.35 -9.34 12.41
N GLY A 188 12.94 -9.78 13.54
CA GLY A 188 12.36 -10.82 14.38
C GLY A 188 11.03 -10.41 15.00
N LEU A 189 10.91 -9.15 15.44
CA LEU A 189 9.65 -8.63 15.99
C LEU A 189 8.55 -8.57 14.92
N ALA A 190 8.88 -8.19 13.68
CA ALA A 190 7.96 -8.31 12.56
C ALA A 190 7.49 -9.76 12.37
N GLY A 191 8.40 -10.74 12.52
CA GLY A 191 8.07 -12.18 12.49
C GLY A 191 7.10 -12.61 13.59
N ILE A 192 7.32 -12.12 14.82
CA ILE A 192 6.40 -12.38 15.96
C ILE A 192 5.01 -11.83 15.64
N GLY A 193 4.91 -10.61 15.11
CA GLY A 193 3.64 -10.02 14.68
C GLY A 193 2.92 -10.90 13.66
N MET A 194 3.64 -11.38 12.64
CA MET A 194 3.05 -12.27 11.65
C MET A 194 2.60 -13.60 12.23
N ALA A 195 3.37 -14.17 13.16
CA ALA A 195 3.00 -15.42 13.85
C ALA A 195 1.71 -15.25 14.66
N ILE A 196 1.53 -14.11 15.35
CA ILE A 196 0.26 -13.79 16.03
C ILE A 196 -0.88 -13.73 15.03
N GLY A 197 -0.72 -13.03 13.90
CA GLY A 197 -1.71 -12.97 12.83
C GLY A 197 -2.08 -14.36 12.31
N GLN A 198 -1.10 -15.22 12.08
CA GLN A 198 -1.31 -16.59 11.62
C GLN A 198 -2.06 -17.44 12.64
N ILE A 199 -1.74 -17.31 13.93
CA ILE A 199 -2.46 -17.97 15.02
C ILE A 199 -3.92 -17.51 15.05
N VAL A 200 -4.16 -16.18 14.97
CA VAL A 200 -5.53 -15.63 14.90
C VAL A 200 -6.29 -16.22 13.71
N TYR A 201 -5.64 -16.33 12.54
CA TYR A 201 -6.27 -16.94 11.37
C TYR A 201 -6.66 -18.40 11.61
N MET A 202 -5.75 -19.22 12.14
CA MET A 202 -5.98 -20.64 12.39
C MET A 202 -7.16 -20.88 13.35
N TYR A 203 -7.21 -20.16 14.47
CA TYR A 203 -8.31 -20.25 15.42
C TYR A 203 -9.61 -19.62 14.90
N GLY A 204 -9.48 -18.63 14.01
CA GLY A 204 -10.57 -17.87 13.44
C GLY A 204 -11.29 -18.56 12.26
N LEU A 205 -10.68 -19.59 11.64
CA LEU A 205 -11.25 -20.30 10.49
C LEU A 205 -12.71 -20.75 10.68
N LYS A 206 -13.08 -21.16 11.90
CA LYS A 206 -14.44 -21.58 12.25
C LYS A 206 -15.50 -20.48 12.10
N TYR A 207 -15.09 -19.19 12.12
CA TYR A 207 -15.99 -18.05 11.96
C TYR A 207 -16.11 -17.57 10.52
N LEU A 208 -15.34 -18.15 9.59
CA LEU A 208 -15.37 -17.81 8.17
C LEU A 208 -16.36 -18.69 7.37
N GLY A 209 -16.97 -19.71 8.00
CA GLY A 209 -17.93 -20.61 7.34
C GLY A 209 -17.38 -21.17 6.02
N THR A 210 -18.12 -21.02 4.93
CA THR A 210 -17.71 -21.43 3.58
C THR A 210 -17.01 -20.34 2.77
N VAL A 211 -16.83 -19.12 3.35
CA VAL A 211 -16.18 -18.00 2.67
C VAL A 211 -14.75 -18.37 2.30
N GLY A 212 -14.40 -18.19 1.03
CA GLY A 212 -13.06 -18.47 0.50
C GLY A 212 -12.75 -19.96 0.26
N GLU A 213 -13.73 -20.86 0.37
CA GLU A 213 -13.57 -22.24 -0.06
C GLU A 213 -13.48 -22.35 -1.59
N PHE A 214 -12.78 -23.37 -2.06
CA PHE A 214 -12.68 -23.63 -3.49
C PHE A 214 -14.01 -24.08 -4.05
N ILE A 215 -14.59 -23.26 -4.93
CA ILE A 215 -15.81 -23.61 -5.66
C ILE A 215 -15.37 -24.14 -7.04
N GLY A 216 -15.55 -25.43 -7.29
CA GLY A 216 -15.20 -26.07 -8.56
C GLY A 216 -15.83 -25.36 -9.76
N LYS A 217 -15.22 -25.47 -10.95
CA LYS A 217 -15.61 -24.81 -12.21
C LYS A 217 -17.05 -25.11 -12.70
N ALA A 218 -17.80 -26.00 -12.07
CA ALA A 218 -19.07 -26.51 -12.59
C ALA A 218 -20.21 -25.48 -12.59
N ASP A 219 -20.22 -24.50 -11.66
CA ASP A 219 -21.39 -23.67 -11.36
C ASP A 219 -21.18 -22.16 -11.54
N SER A 220 -20.36 -21.73 -12.49
CA SER A 220 -20.27 -20.29 -12.79
C SER A 220 -21.53 -19.82 -13.54
N PRO A 221 -22.38 -18.97 -12.92
CA PRO A 221 -23.62 -18.47 -13.54
C PRO A 221 -23.41 -17.59 -14.77
N ASN A 222 -22.17 -17.25 -15.12
CA ASN A 222 -21.80 -16.30 -16.16
C ASN A 222 -21.15 -16.92 -17.40
N LYS A 223 -21.22 -18.24 -17.60
CA LYS A 223 -20.54 -18.92 -18.73
C LYS A 223 -20.84 -18.32 -20.12
N ASP A 224 -22.06 -17.88 -20.35
CA ASP A 224 -22.48 -17.33 -21.64
C ASP A 224 -22.01 -15.88 -21.83
N LEU A 225 -21.91 -15.10 -20.77
CA LEU A 225 -21.35 -13.75 -20.79
C LEU A 225 -19.85 -13.77 -21.08
N LEU A 226 -19.12 -14.79 -20.60
CA LEU A 226 -17.69 -14.95 -20.80
C LEU A 226 -17.31 -15.24 -22.28
N LYS A 227 -18.24 -15.77 -23.09
CA LYS A 227 -18.01 -16.11 -24.49
C LYS A 227 -18.29 -14.96 -25.46
N LYS A 228 -19.08 -13.96 -25.05
CA LYS A 228 -19.46 -12.84 -25.92
C LYS A 228 -18.24 -11.95 -26.24
N PRO A 229 -18.08 -11.48 -27.47
CA PRO A 229 -17.07 -10.46 -27.80
C PRO A 229 -17.37 -9.16 -27.06
N LEU A 230 -16.31 -8.40 -26.74
CA LEU A 230 -16.46 -7.08 -26.12
C LEU A 230 -17.21 -6.14 -27.06
N ASN A 231 -18.21 -5.45 -26.52
CA ASN A 231 -18.90 -4.37 -27.20
C ASN A 231 -18.04 -3.08 -27.19
N LYS A 232 -18.49 -2.04 -27.91
CA LYS A 232 -17.76 -0.76 -28.00
C LYS A 232 -17.58 -0.10 -26.64
N VAL A 233 -18.61 -0.08 -25.80
CA VAL A 233 -18.57 0.52 -24.44
C VAL A 233 -17.53 -0.17 -23.58
N GLU A 234 -17.49 -1.51 -23.60
CA GLU A 234 -16.51 -2.28 -22.83
C GLU A 234 -15.06 -2.03 -23.30
N LYS A 235 -14.85 -1.91 -24.63
CA LYS A 235 -13.54 -1.58 -25.19
C LYS A 235 -13.09 -0.17 -24.79
N ASP A 236 -13.97 0.83 -24.85
CA ASP A 236 -13.69 2.20 -24.46
C ASP A 236 -13.37 2.28 -22.94
N ARG A 237 -14.12 1.54 -22.11
CA ARG A 237 -13.85 1.43 -20.66
C ARG A 237 -12.50 0.77 -20.39
N MET A 238 -12.13 -0.29 -21.10
CA MET A 238 -10.81 -0.90 -20.98
C MET A 238 -9.70 0.10 -21.38
N LEU A 239 -9.89 0.84 -22.46
CA LEU A 239 -8.91 1.84 -22.90
C LEU A 239 -8.67 2.91 -21.82
N VAL A 240 -9.73 3.49 -21.26
CA VAL A 240 -9.57 4.51 -20.21
C VAL A 240 -8.95 3.94 -18.92
N MET A 241 -9.20 2.67 -18.60
CA MET A 241 -8.52 2.01 -17.47
C MET A 241 -7.01 1.87 -17.75
N PHE A 242 -6.60 1.43 -18.95
CA PHE A 242 -5.18 1.36 -19.30
C PHE A 242 -4.52 2.74 -19.25
N LEU A 243 -5.20 3.79 -19.72
CA LEU A 243 -4.70 5.17 -19.60
C LEU A 243 -4.61 5.62 -18.13
N SER A 244 -5.54 5.18 -17.28
CA SER A 244 -5.48 5.48 -15.84
C SER A 244 -4.31 4.79 -15.14
N PHE A 245 -3.79 3.66 -15.66
CA PHE A 245 -2.61 3.01 -15.09
C PHE A 245 -1.35 3.89 -15.18
N LEU A 246 -1.26 4.81 -16.15
CA LEU A 246 -0.19 5.81 -16.14
C LEU A 246 -0.27 6.72 -14.91
N ILE A 247 -1.49 7.09 -14.50
CA ILE A 247 -1.69 7.88 -13.27
C ILE A 247 -1.23 7.08 -12.06
N ILE A 248 -1.53 5.78 -12.02
CA ILE A 248 -1.12 4.87 -10.94
C ILE A 248 0.41 4.74 -10.88
N ILE A 249 1.07 4.57 -12.02
CA ILE A 249 2.54 4.46 -12.12
C ILE A 249 3.20 5.75 -11.61
N VAL A 250 2.75 6.92 -12.07
CA VAL A 250 3.29 8.21 -11.64
C VAL A 250 3.04 8.43 -10.15
N PHE A 251 1.82 8.13 -9.68
CA PHE A 251 1.46 8.27 -8.27
C PHE A 251 2.36 7.41 -7.37
N TRP A 252 2.44 6.10 -7.63
CA TRP A 252 3.25 5.20 -6.80
C TRP A 252 4.75 5.41 -6.99
N GLY A 253 5.18 5.86 -8.19
CA GLY A 253 6.57 6.28 -8.45
C GLY A 253 7.03 7.44 -7.57
N ALA A 254 6.13 8.36 -7.28
CA ALA A 254 6.39 9.44 -6.33
C ALA A 254 6.14 9.00 -4.88
N PHE A 255 5.01 8.37 -4.57
CA PHE A 255 4.63 7.99 -3.20
C PHE A 255 5.63 7.06 -2.52
N GLU A 256 6.18 6.07 -3.24
CA GLU A 256 7.12 5.09 -2.70
C GLU A 256 8.50 5.67 -2.37
N GLN A 257 8.76 6.94 -2.68
CA GLN A 257 9.92 7.65 -2.15
C GLN A 257 9.92 7.67 -0.61
N ALA A 258 8.75 7.59 0.02
CA ALA A 258 8.59 7.55 1.48
C ALA A 258 9.34 6.37 2.12
N GLY A 259 9.31 5.18 1.51
CA GLY A 259 10.06 4.02 1.99
C GLY A 259 11.48 3.90 1.41
N GLY A 260 11.78 4.68 0.36
CA GLY A 260 13.05 4.73 -0.33
C GLY A 260 13.88 5.96 0.03
N LEU A 261 14.00 6.90 -0.91
CA LEU A 261 14.87 8.08 -0.80
C LEU A 261 14.57 8.93 0.43
N MET A 262 13.29 9.20 0.74
CA MET A 262 12.94 9.99 1.93
C MET A 262 13.35 9.30 3.23
N SER A 263 13.35 7.97 3.29
CA SER A 263 13.81 7.21 4.47
C SER A 263 15.31 7.40 4.68
N LEU A 264 16.12 7.26 3.64
CA LEU A 264 17.56 7.51 3.69
C LEU A 264 17.88 8.97 3.98
N TYR A 265 17.17 9.91 3.33
CA TYR A 265 17.30 11.36 3.61
C TYR A 265 16.99 11.67 5.08
N THR A 266 15.94 11.07 5.63
CA THR A 266 15.55 11.25 7.04
C THR A 266 16.66 10.81 7.98
N ASP A 267 17.32 9.70 7.69
CA ASP A 267 18.40 9.19 8.53
C ASP A 267 19.65 10.06 8.45
N GLN A 268 20.05 10.40 7.25
CA GLN A 268 21.33 11.04 6.97
C GLN A 268 21.30 12.56 7.16
N LYS A 269 20.18 13.22 6.81
CA LYS A 269 20.10 14.67 6.57
C LYS A 269 19.02 15.42 7.34
N THR A 270 18.16 14.74 8.12
CA THR A 270 17.13 15.40 8.93
C THR A 270 17.56 15.51 10.38
N ASP A 271 17.41 16.68 11.01
CA ASP A 271 17.56 16.83 12.46
C ASP A 271 16.34 16.19 13.13
N ARG A 272 16.60 15.09 13.84
CA ARG A 272 15.59 14.25 14.50
C ARG A 272 15.58 14.40 16.01
N ILE A 273 16.31 15.40 16.54
CA ILE A 273 16.47 15.61 17.98
C ILE A 273 15.31 16.43 18.51
N LEU A 274 14.68 15.92 19.56
CA LEU A 274 13.66 16.64 20.32
C LEU A 274 14.30 17.32 21.55
N SER A 275 13.71 18.44 21.99
CA SER A 275 14.08 19.12 23.23
C SER A 275 13.68 18.34 24.50
N PHE A 276 12.92 17.25 24.36
CA PHE A 276 12.45 16.39 25.43
C PHE A 276 12.60 14.90 25.04
N SER A 277 12.65 14.03 26.02
CA SER A 277 12.77 12.59 25.80
C SER A 277 11.39 11.91 25.77
N LEU A 278 11.15 11.13 24.70
CA LEU A 278 9.96 10.28 24.59
C LEU A 278 10.20 8.93 25.29
N PRO A 279 9.18 8.34 25.96
CA PRO A 279 9.29 6.99 26.50
C PRO A 279 9.68 5.99 25.39
N PHE A 280 10.63 5.10 25.68
CA PHE A 280 11.15 4.02 24.79
C PHE A 280 11.97 4.47 23.58
N ILE A 281 11.75 5.69 23.05
CA ILE A 281 12.41 6.24 21.85
C ILE A 281 13.62 7.10 22.22
N GLY A 282 13.54 7.84 23.33
CA GLY A 282 14.58 8.81 23.70
C GLY A 282 14.30 10.20 23.14
N ASN A 283 15.34 11.01 22.99
CA ASN A 283 15.28 12.36 22.43
C ASN A 283 15.55 12.40 20.92
N GLU A 284 16.14 11.37 20.34
CA GLU A 284 16.33 11.26 18.90
C GLU A 284 15.32 10.26 18.31
N ILE A 285 14.46 10.73 17.39
CA ILE A 285 13.45 9.89 16.73
C ILE A 285 14.16 9.02 15.67
N PRO A 286 14.07 7.68 15.74
CA PRO A 286 14.60 6.82 14.70
C PRO A 286 13.98 7.11 13.34
N ALA A 287 14.78 7.13 12.27
CA ALA A 287 14.33 7.46 10.91
C ALA A 287 13.14 6.57 10.43
N ALA A 288 13.18 5.28 10.77
CA ALA A 288 12.10 4.33 10.43
C ALA A 288 10.74 4.73 11.00
N VAL A 289 10.70 5.39 12.18
CA VAL A 289 9.46 5.80 12.86
C VAL A 289 8.67 6.82 12.03
N PHE A 290 9.35 7.67 11.25
CA PHE A 290 8.67 8.66 10.41
C PHE A 290 7.74 8.03 9.36
N GLN A 291 7.97 6.79 8.94
CA GLN A 291 7.07 6.10 8.02
C GLN A 291 5.70 5.79 8.66
N SER A 292 5.57 5.82 9.99
CA SER A 292 4.28 5.69 10.68
C SER A 292 3.38 6.91 10.50
N ILE A 293 3.93 8.09 10.16
CA ILE A 293 3.20 9.35 10.05
C ILE A 293 2.13 9.28 8.96
N ASN A 294 2.42 8.63 7.84
CA ASN A 294 1.43 8.43 6.76
C ASN A 294 0.20 7.68 7.27
N ALA A 295 0.39 6.52 7.90
CA ALA A 295 -0.72 5.71 8.39
C ALA A 295 -1.50 6.43 9.51
N PHE A 296 -0.82 7.20 10.37
CA PHE A 296 -1.47 8.08 11.34
C PHE A 296 -2.37 9.12 10.65
N PHE A 297 -1.86 9.83 9.66
CA PHE A 297 -2.66 10.82 8.93
C PHE A 297 -3.80 10.20 8.15
N ILE A 298 -3.68 8.99 7.62
CA ILE A 298 -4.80 8.28 6.99
C ILE A 298 -5.94 8.08 7.98
N ILE A 299 -5.64 7.61 9.20
CA ILE A 299 -6.64 7.36 10.25
C ILE A 299 -7.35 8.68 10.63
N VAL A 300 -6.58 9.75 10.80
CA VAL A 300 -7.12 11.05 11.25
C VAL A 300 -7.86 11.79 10.14
N LEU A 301 -7.32 11.79 8.92
CA LEU A 301 -7.84 12.64 7.81
C LEU A 301 -8.80 11.92 6.87
N GLY A 302 -8.85 10.58 6.89
CA GLY A 302 -9.63 9.80 5.92
C GLY A 302 -11.10 10.21 5.85
N THR A 303 -11.75 10.35 7.01
CA THR A 303 -13.15 10.80 7.08
C THR A 303 -13.32 12.27 6.62
N ALA A 304 -12.36 13.14 6.93
CA ALA A 304 -12.41 14.55 6.54
C ALA A 304 -12.31 14.72 5.03
N VAL A 305 -11.35 14.03 4.39
CA VAL A 305 -11.16 14.04 2.93
C VAL A 305 -12.37 13.41 2.22
N GLY A 306 -12.90 12.30 2.71
CA GLY A 306 -14.10 11.67 2.19
C GLY A 306 -15.31 12.64 2.25
N SER A 307 -15.52 13.29 3.39
CA SER A 307 -16.60 14.29 3.59
C SER A 307 -16.43 15.52 2.69
N PHE A 308 -15.17 15.96 2.48
CA PHE A 308 -14.86 17.04 1.55
C PHE A 308 -15.31 16.69 0.12
N TRP A 309 -14.96 15.50 -0.41
CA TRP A 309 -15.34 15.09 -1.75
C TRP A 309 -16.85 14.89 -1.89
N HIS A 310 -17.54 14.40 -0.87
CA HIS A 310 -18.99 14.30 -0.86
C HIS A 310 -19.66 15.67 -0.97
N LYS A 311 -19.25 16.62 -0.11
CA LYS A 311 -19.76 18.01 -0.16
C LYS A 311 -19.44 18.72 -1.47
N TRP A 312 -18.26 18.44 -2.05
CA TRP A 312 -17.82 18.99 -3.33
C TRP A 312 -18.71 18.50 -4.48
N LYS A 313 -19.01 17.20 -4.51
CA LYS A 313 -19.92 16.59 -5.49
C LYS A 313 -21.33 17.17 -5.38
N ASN A 314 -21.86 17.32 -4.16
CA ASN A 314 -23.20 17.85 -3.91
C ASN A 314 -23.36 19.32 -4.34
N LYS A 315 -22.26 20.05 -4.52
CA LYS A 315 -22.25 21.40 -5.11
C LYS A 315 -22.19 21.39 -6.63
N GLY A 316 -22.39 20.26 -7.29
CA GLY A 316 -22.33 20.09 -8.75
C GLY A 316 -20.96 20.27 -9.36
N LYS A 317 -19.89 20.25 -8.56
CA LYS A 317 -18.51 20.41 -9.04
C LYS A 317 -17.94 19.10 -9.56
N GLU A 318 -16.93 19.21 -10.45
CA GLU A 318 -16.25 18.04 -11.03
C GLU A 318 -15.66 17.13 -9.92
N SER A 319 -16.05 15.87 -9.93
CA SER A 319 -15.67 14.89 -8.89
C SER A 319 -15.50 13.48 -9.44
N SER A 320 -15.24 13.34 -10.76
CA SER A 320 -14.95 12.04 -11.37
C SER A 320 -13.68 11.42 -10.78
N SER A 321 -13.56 10.12 -10.89
CA SER A 321 -12.41 9.38 -10.36
C SER A 321 -11.10 9.88 -10.95
N LEU A 322 -11.04 10.09 -12.27
CA LEU A 322 -9.84 10.61 -12.93
C LEU A 322 -9.45 12.01 -12.44
N PHE A 323 -10.43 12.90 -12.20
CA PHE A 323 -10.18 14.22 -11.64
C PHE A 323 -9.60 14.14 -10.23
N LYS A 324 -10.19 13.29 -9.37
CA LYS A 324 -9.68 13.10 -7.99
C LYS A 324 -8.27 12.54 -7.97
N MET A 325 -7.97 11.55 -8.83
CA MET A 325 -6.63 11.00 -8.95
C MET A 325 -5.63 12.07 -9.43
N ALA A 326 -5.98 12.87 -10.43
CA ALA A 326 -5.12 13.96 -10.91
C ALA A 326 -4.84 15.01 -9.82
N ILE A 327 -5.88 15.42 -9.08
CA ILE A 327 -5.73 16.31 -7.92
C ILE A 327 -4.85 15.66 -6.84
N GLY A 328 -5.01 14.36 -6.58
CA GLY A 328 -4.17 13.61 -5.64
C GLY A 328 -2.68 13.67 -6.00
N VAL A 329 -2.35 13.50 -7.29
CA VAL A 329 -0.96 13.63 -7.79
C VAL A 329 -0.43 15.05 -7.61
N ILE A 330 -1.24 16.09 -7.89
CA ILE A 330 -0.84 17.49 -7.69
C ILE A 330 -0.63 17.81 -6.20
N ILE A 331 -1.53 17.35 -5.32
CA ILE A 331 -1.38 17.55 -3.87
C ILE A 331 -0.09 16.89 -3.36
N MET A 332 0.21 15.68 -3.84
CA MET A 332 1.46 14.99 -3.50
C MET A 332 2.69 15.77 -3.96
N ALA A 333 2.63 16.43 -5.13
CA ALA A 333 3.71 17.30 -5.61
C ALA A 333 4.05 18.43 -4.63
N PHE A 334 3.05 19.01 -3.96
CA PHE A 334 3.29 20.00 -2.90
C PHE A 334 4.08 19.41 -1.72
N GLY A 335 3.87 18.14 -1.38
CA GLY A 335 4.68 17.45 -0.38
C GLY A 335 6.16 17.41 -0.77
N PHE A 336 6.47 17.18 -2.05
CA PHE A 336 7.85 17.21 -2.54
C PHE A 336 8.48 18.61 -2.57
N LEU A 337 7.68 19.68 -2.67
CA LEU A 337 8.22 21.04 -2.49
C LEU A 337 8.73 21.28 -1.06
N PHE A 338 8.09 20.69 -0.04
CA PHE A 338 8.64 20.72 1.32
C PHE A 338 9.93 19.92 1.44
N MET A 339 10.06 18.79 0.74
CA MET A 339 11.32 18.04 0.69
C MET A 339 12.42 18.79 -0.06
N SER A 340 12.08 19.52 -1.14
CA SER A 340 13.02 20.42 -1.83
C SER A 340 13.48 21.53 -0.89
N LYS A 341 12.56 22.12 -0.10
CA LYS A 341 12.92 23.11 0.91
C LYS A 341 13.84 22.53 1.96
N ALA A 342 13.54 21.32 2.48
CA ALA A 342 14.41 20.61 3.40
C ALA A 342 15.82 20.41 2.82
N ALA A 343 15.91 19.94 1.57
CA ALA A 343 17.19 19.73 0.90
C ALA A 343 17.98 21.05 0.70
N SER A 344 17.29 22.17 0.51
CA SER A 344 17.92 23.48 0.38
C SER A 344 18.51 24.06 1.68
N GLU A 345 18.15 23.50 2.83
CA GLU A 345 18.68 23.90 4.16
C GLU A 345 19.96 23.15 4.53
N ILE A 346 20.30 22.09 3.80
CA ILE A 346 21.49 21.29 4.09
C ILE A 346 22.76 22.10 3.80
N LEU A 347 23.61 22.21 4.79
CA LEU A 347 24.97 22.75 4.62
C LEU A 347 25.97 21.59 4.62
N MET A 348 26.81 21.55 3.59
CA MET A 348 27.86 20.56 3.42
C MET A 348 29.22 21.17 3.74
N ASN A 349 30.05 20.41 4.47
CA ASN A 349 31.48 20.73 4.64
C ASN A 349 32.29 19.56 4.07
N GLY A 350 32.67 19.68 2.80
CA GLY A 350 33.17 18.54 2.03
C GLY A 350 32.07 17.47 1.88
N ASP A 351 32.36 16.23 2.22
CA ASP A 351 31.41 15.11 2.17
C ASP A 351 30.57 14.95 3.45
N VAL A 352 30.76 15.83 4.44
CA VAL A 352 30.06 15.74 5.73
C VAL A 352 28.92 16.76 5.79
N VAL A 353 27.74 16.33 6.25
CA VAL A 353 26.62 17.21 6.55
C VAL A 353 26.93 18.04 7.79
N ALA A 354 27.17 19.35 7.60
CA ALA A 354 27.46 20.28 8.68
C ALA A 354 26.19 20.75 9.41
N GLU A 355 25.12 21.01 8.64
CA GLU A 355 23.81 21.35 9.21
C GLU A 355 22.73 20.49 8.55
N LYS A 356 21.85 19.89 9.38
CA LYS A 356 20.73 19.08 8.96
C LYS A 356 19.45 19.91 8.81
N SER A 357 18.55 19.46 7.94
CA SER A 357 17.25 20.11 7.75
C SER A 357 16.29 19.89 8.93
N ALA A 358 15.39 20.86 9.14
CA ALA A 358 14.37 20.73 10.17
C ALA A 358 13.35 19.61 9.83
N MET A 359 13.00 18.77 10.84
CA MET A 359 12.06 17.67 10.66
C MET A 359 10.64 18.09 10.27
N ILE A 360 10.27 19.35 10.50
CA ILE A 360 8.94 19.87 10.14
C ILE A 360 8.64 19.72 8.66
N TRP A 361 9.63 19.91 7.79
CA TRP A 361 9.47 19.77 6.35
C TRP A 361 9.09 18.35 5.96
N LEU A 362 9.69 17.36 6.61
CA LEU A 362 9.36 15.95 6.42
C LEU A 362 7.92 15.64 6.87
N VAL A 363 7.50 16.15 8.03
CA VAL A 363 6.12 15.98 8.54
C VAL A 363 5.10 16.60 7.60
N LEU A 364 5.38 17.81 7.07
CA LEU A 364 4.52 18.46 6.07
C LEU A 364 4.50 17.67 4.76
N ALA A 365 5.62 17.12 4.32
CA ALA A 365 5.65 16.25 3.14
C ALA A 365 4.75 15.03 3.32
N TYR A 366 4.84 14.31 4.44
CA TYR A 366 3.95 13.20 4.74
C TYR A 366 2.48 13.60 4.81
N LEU A 367 2.16 14.78 5.36
CA LEU A 367 0.79 15.30 5.40
C LEU A 367 0.21 15.44 3.98
N PHE A 368 0.94 16.12 3.08
CA PHE A 368 0.47 16.34 1.71
C PHE A 368 0.47 15.05 0.89
N HIS A 369 1.47 14.18 1.06
CA HIS A 369 1.48 12.85 0.46
C HIS A 369 0.25 12.04 0.87
N THR A 370 -0.12 12.07 2.16
CA THR A 370 -1.31 11.35 2.66
C THR A 370 -2.61 11.92 2.13
N ILE A 371 -2.76 13.25 2.07
CA ILE A 371 -3.95 13.87 1.47
C ILE A 371 -4.05 13.49 -0.02
N GLY A 372 -2.94 13.51 -0.73
CA GLY A 372 -2.85 13.06 -2.12
C GLY A 372 -3.25 11.59 -2.28
N GLU A 373 -2.77 10.72 -1.39
CA GLU A 373 -3.11 9.30 -1.35
C GLU A 373 -4.60 9.07 -1.13
N LEU A 374 -5.20 9.75 -0.16
CA LEU A 374 -6.64 9.65 0.11
C LEU A 374 -7.52 10.11 -1.07
N CYS A 375 -7.00 10.98 -1.93
CA CYS A 375 -7.66 11.38 -3.17
C CYS A 375 -7.48 10.39 -4.32
N ALA A 376 -6.37 9.64 -4.36
CA ALA A 376 -5.99 8.81 -5.50
C ALA A 376 -6.21 7.31 -5.27
N SER A 377 -5.66 6.75 -4.19
CA SER A 377 -5.55 5.29 -4.02
C SER A 377 -6.90 4.57 -3.90
N PRO A 378 -7.82 4.93 -2.98
CA PRO A 378 -9.12 4.28 -2.88
C PRO A 378 -10.00 4.54 -4.11
N VAL A 379 -9.82 5.69 -4.75
CA VAL A 379 -10.57 6.11 -5.94
C VAL A 379 -10.16 5.27 -7.15
N ALA A 380 -8.86 5.03 -7.34
CA ALA A 380 -8.36 4.21 -8.42
C ALA A 380 -8.88 2.77 -8.36
N LEU A 381 -8.86 2.17 -7.17
CA LEU A 381 -9.38 0.82 -6.96
C LEU A 381 -10.89 0.74 -7.28
N SER A 382 -11.67 1.71 -6.80
CA SER A 382 -13.10 1.83 -7.10
C SER A 382 -13.36 2.03 -8.60
N PHE A 383 -12.57 2.87 -9.26
CA PHE A 383 -12.68 3.12 -10.70
C PHE A 383 -12.52 1.85 -11.53
N ILE A 384 -11.49 1.05 -11.23
CA ILE A 384 -11.24 -0.19 -11.95
C ILE A 384 -12.34 -1.21 -11.71
N THR A 385 -12.79 -1.39 -10.47
CA THR A 385 -13.86 -2.34 -10.16
C THR A 385 -15.20 -1.99 -10.80
N LYS A 386 -15.49 -0.69 -11.02
CA LYS A 386 -16.72 -0.22 -11.68
C LYS A 386 -16.69 -0.36 -13.20
N LEU A 387 -15.53 -0.16 -13.83
CA LEU A 387 -15.42 -0.12 -15.29
C LEU A 387 -15.07 -1.48 -15.88
N ALA A 388 -14.40 -2.36 -15.14
CA ALA A 388 -13.92 -3.62 -15.67
C ALA A 388 -15.06 -4.50 -16.16
N PRO A 389 -15.03 -4.94 -17.45
CA PRO A 389 -15.97 -5.94 -17.94
C PRO A 389 -15.85 -7.22 -17.11
N ILE A 390 -16.98 -7.87 -16.82
CA ILE A 390 -17.03 -9.11 -15.99
C ILE A 390 -16.01 -10.14 -16.49
N LYS A 391 -15.87 -10.28 -17.81
CA LYS A 391 -14.92 -11.19 -18.46
C LYS A 391 -13.46 -10.94 -18.08
N TYR A 392 -13.08 -9.69 -17.86
CA TYR A 392 -11.70 -9.24 -17.64
C TYR A 392 -11.48 -8.60 -16.27
N ALA A 393 -12.44 -8.70 -15.34
CA ALA A 393 -12.35 -8.04 -14.04
C ALA A 393 -11.09 -8.44 -13.25
N SER A 394 -10.79 -9.74 -13.16
CA SER A 394 -9.57 -10.24 -12.50
C SER A 394 -8.29 -9.81 -13.23
N PHE A 395 -8.31 -9.80 -14.59
CA PHE A 395 -7.18 -9.35 -15.39
C PHE A 395 -6.89 -7.86 -15.16
N MET A 396 -7.94 -7.02 -15.16
CA MET A 396 -7.79 -5.58 -14.94
C MET A 396 -7.31 -5.27 -13.52
N MET A 397 -7.73 -6.03 -12.52
CA MET A 397 -7.21 -5.93 -11.16
C MET A 397 -5.74 -6.35 -11.10
N GLY A 398 -5.36 -7.43 -11.78
CA GLY A 398 -3.97 -7.84 -11.92
C GLY A 398 -3.11 -6.76 -12.61
N ALA A 399 -3.62 -6.13 -13.67
CA ALA A 399 -2.95 -5.03 -14.34
C ALA A 399 -2.79 -3.78 -13.45
N TYR A 400 -3.75 -3.50 -12.56
CA TYR A 400 -3.62 -2.46 -11.53
C TYR A 400 -2.47 -2.76 -10.56
N PHE A 401 -2.36 -4.00 -10.07
CA PHE A 401 -1.24 -4.38 -9.21
C PHE A 401 0.10 -4.33 -9.95
N ALA A 402 0.12 -4.73 -11.23
CA ALA A 402 1.30 -4.59 -12.07
C ALA A 402 1.70 -3.11 -12.23
N ALA A 403 0.75 -2.22 -12.49
CA ALA A 403 1.01 -0.77 -12.60
C ALA A 403 1.57 -0.21 -11.28
N THR A 404 1.01 -0.61 -10.13
CA THR A 404 1.55 -0.26 -8.81
C THR A 404 3.00 -0.75 -8.64
N GLY A 405 3.27 -2.00 -8.99
CA GLY A 405 4.62 -2.56 -8.93
C GLY A 405 5.62 -1.85 -9.86
N ILE A 406 5.19 -1.49 -11.07
CA ILE A 406 6.01 -0.68 -11.99
C ILE A 406 6.29 0.69 -11.38
N GLY A 407 5.30 1.33 -10.77
CA GLY A 407 5.48 2.59 -10.03
C GLY A 407 6.55 2.47 -8.95
N ASN A 408 6.54 1.40 -8.17
CA ASN A 408 7.55 1.15 -7.14
C ASN A 408 8.96 0.99 -7.73
N LYS A 409 9.09 0.29 -8.88
CA LYS A 409 10.38 0.19 -9.57
C LYS A 409 10.86 1.54 -10.09
N VAL A 410 9.94 2.36 -10.63
CA VAL A 410 10.23 3.75 -11.04
C VAL A 410 10.69 4.58 -9.85
N ALA A 411 10.05 4.43 -8.67
CA ALA A 411 10.47 5.11 -7.45
C ALA A 411 11.93 4.80 -7.08
N GLY A 412 12.29 3.51 -7.09
CA GLY A 412 13.67 3.09 -6.81
C GLY A 412 14.67 3.63 -7.83
N ALA A 413 14.32 3.65 -9.12
CA ALA A 413 15.17 4.18 -10.17
C ALA A 413 15.36 5.71 -10.04
N ILE A 414 14.28 6.47 -9.80
CA ILE A 414 14.37 7.94 -9.61
C ILE A 414 15.15 8.27 -8.34
N GLY A 415 14.85 7.58 -7.23
CA GLY A 415 15.57 7.78 -5.96
C GLY A 415 17.06 7.52 -6.09
N GLY A 416 17.45 6.48 -6.84
CA GLY A 416 18.86 6.17 -7.10
C GLY A 416 19.63 7.24 -7.85
N LEU A 417 18.94 8.07 -8.64
CA LEU A 417 19.59 9.21 -9.33
C LEU A 417 20.05 10.31 -8.36
N SER A 418 19.56 10.33 -7.11
CA SER A 418 19.93 11.35 -6.11
C SER A 418 21.42 11.34 -5.77
N GLU A 419 22.12 10.21 -5.90
CA GLU A 419 23.58 10.14 -5.72
C GLU A 419 24.35 11.04 -6.69
N ASN A 420 23.85 11.18 -7.92
CA ASN A 420 24.54 11.94 -8.96
C ASN A 420 23.95 13.34 -9.14
N ALA A 421 22.63 13.49 -9.00
CA ALA A 421 21.93 14.73 -9.25
C ALA A 421 21.74 15.61 -8.00
N GLY A 422 21.75 14.98 -6.82
CA GLY A 422 21.43 15.66 -5.55
C GLY A 422 19.94 15.50 -5.17
N ASP A 423 19.69 15.61 -3.85
CA ASP A 423 18.33 15.43 -3.32
C ASP A 423 17.38 16.57 -3.72
N PHE A 424 17.90 17.81 -3.75
CA PHE A 424 17.11 18.99 -4.12
C PHE A 424 16.57 18.87 -5.54
N GLU A 425 17.42 18.47 -6.48
CA GLU A 425 17.08 18.28 -7.89
C GLU A 425 16.06 17.16 -8.06
N ILE A 426 16.23 16.07 -7.37
CA ILE A 426 15.30 14.91 -7.45
C ILE A 426 13.93 15.28 -6.86
N PHE A 427 13.87 15.83 -5.65
CA PHE A 427 12.60 16.24 -5.06
C PHE A 427 11.87 17.30 -5.88
N THR A 428 12.61 18.30 -6.38
CA THR A 428 12.06 19.33 -7.26
C THR A 428 11.59 18.75 -8.59
N GLY A 429 12.36 17.84 -9.18
CA GLY A 429 12.01 17.15 -10.41
C GLY A 429 10.71 16.31 -10.27
N ILE A 430 10.56 15.59 -9.15
CA ILE A 430 9.32 14.86 -8.85
C ILE A 430 8.15 15.84 -8.69
N ALA A 431 8.32 16.93 -7.94
CA ALA A 431 7.28 17.94 -7.75
C ALA A 431 6.79 18.54 -9.08
N ILE A 432 7.71 18.93 -9.95
CA ILE A 432 7.40 19.47 -11.27
C ILE A 432 6.69 18.41 -12.13
N THR A 433 7.25 17.21 -12.20
CA THR A 433 6.70 16.12 -13.02
C THR A 433 5.27 15.76 -12.58
N CYS A 434 5.02 15.60 -11.29
CA CYS A 434 3.69 15.29 -10.76
C CYS A 434 2.71 16.45 -11.02
N THR A 435 3.15 17.71 -10.85
CA THR A 435 2.28 18.87 -11.12
C THR A 435 1.90 18.93 -12.60
N VAL A 436 2.88 18.88 -13.50
CA VAL A 436 2.65 18.94 -14.96
C VAL A 436 1.78 17.76 -15.40
N PHE A 437 2.06 16.56 -14.92
CA PHE A 437 1.28 15.37 -15.26
C PHE A 437 -0.17 15.48 -14.79
N GLY A 438 -0.41 15.90 -13.54
CA GLY A 438 -1.76 16.09 -13.01
C GLY A 438 -2.54 17.15 -13.80
N LEU A 439 -1.91 18.27 -14.17
CA LEU A 439 -2.52 19.31 -15.01
C LEU A 439 -2.84 18.80 -16.41
N LEU A 440 -1.96 17.99 -17.02
CA LEU A 440 -2.24 17.35 -18.32
C LEU A 440 -3.45 16.43 -18.25
N ILE A 441 -3.60 15.61 -17.21
CA ILE A 441 -4.80 14.77 -17.03
C ILE A 441 -6.06 15.63 -16.91
N ILE A 442 -6.01 16.75 -16.17
CA ILE A 442 -7.14 17.67 -16.05
C ILE A 442 -7.48 18.29 -17.41
N ALA A 443 -6.47 18.69 -18.19
CA ALA A 443 -6.67 19.27 -19.54
C ALA A 443 -7.37 18.29 -20.51
N ILE A 444 -7.05 16.99 -20.44
CA ILE A 444 -7.66 15.94 -21.26
C ILE A 444 -8.81 15.20 -20.56
N LEU A 445 -9.34 15.74 -19.45
CA LEU A 445 -10.37 15.05 -18.66
C LEU A 445 -11.66 14.79 -19.45
N LYS A 446 -12.10 15.73 -20.27
CA LYS A 446 -13.35 15.59 -21.06
C LYS A 446 -13.33 14.38 -22.00
N PRO A 447 -12.32 14.16 -22.88
CA PRO A 447 -12.25 12.98 -23.69
C PRO A 447 -12.12 11.70 -22.88
N LEU A 448 -11.36 11.69 -21.79
CA LEU A 448 -11.24 10.51 -20.91
C LEU A 448 -12.58 10.12 -20.27
N LYS A 449 -13.35 11.08 -19.79
CA LYS A 449 -14.69 10.83 -19.22
C LYS A 449 -15.67 10.26 -20.25
N ARG A 450 -15.60 10.66 -21.52
CA ARG A 450 -16.46 10.10 -22.57
C ARG A 450 -16.27 8.59 -22.72
N LEU A 451 -15.05 8.09 -22.52
CA LEU A 451 -14.74 6.66 -22.59
C LEU A 451 -15.33 5.83 -21.43
N THR A 452 -15.74 6.47 -20.32
CA THR A 452 -16.40 5.77 -19.21
C THR A 452 -17.88 5.46 -19.50
N HIS A 453 -18.49 6.12 -20.51
CA HIS A 453 -19.89 5.97 -20.88
C HIS A 453 -20.85 6.12 -19.68
N GLY A 454 -20.62 7.11 -18.83
CA GLY A 454 -21.49 7.40 -17.68
C GLY A 454 -21.42 6.38 -16.54
N ALA A 455 -20.46 5.47 -16.54
CA ALA A 455 -20.36 4.45 -15.47
C ALA A 455 -20.15 5.04 -14.06
N GLU A 456 -19.73 6.30 -13.97
CA GLU A 456 -19.57 7.00 -12.70
C GLU A 456 -20.84 7.79 -12.30
N ASP A 457 -21.79 7.96 -13.21
CA ASP A 457 -23.01 8.76 -13.00
C ASP A 457 -24.19 7.92 -12.47
N ILE A 458 -24.10 6.58 -12.56
CA ILE A 458 -25.18 5.62 -12.28
C ILE A 458 -25.58 5.56 -10.79
N GLN A 459 -24.80 6.13 -9.88
CA GLN A 459 -25.19 6.18 -8.45
C GLN A 459 -26.30 7.21 -8.12
N ALA A 460 -26.80 7.96 -9.09
CA ALA A 460 -27.87 8.94 -8.90
C ALA A 460 -29.28 8.39 -9.21
N ILE A 461 -29.40 7.16 -9.73
CA ILE A 461 -30.71 6.64 -10.22
C ILE A 461 -31.39 5.70 -9.23
N ASP A 462 -30.64 5.12 -8.26
CA ASP A 462 -31.21 4.18 -7.27
C ASP A 462 -31.71 4.82 -5.96
N ASN A 463 -31.80 6.16 -5.89
CA ASN A 463 -32.33 6.89 -4.74
C ASN A 463 -33.62 7.67 -5.06
N ASN A 464 -34.45 7.20 -6.00
CA ASN A 464 -35.84 7.69 -6.18
C ASN A 464 -36.84 6.54 -6.04
#